data_49f9fdce895c720f282d49142397ee5a
#
_entry.id   49f9fdce895c720f282d49142397ee5a
#
_cell.length_a   1.000
_cell.length_b   1.000
_cell.length_c   1.000
_cell.angle_alpha   90.00
_cell.angle_beta   90.00
_cell.angle_gamma   90.00
#
_symmetry.space_group_name_H-M   'P 1'
#
loop_
_entity.id
_entity.type
_entity.pdbx_description
1 polymer ?
#
loop_
_entity_poly.entity_id
_entity_poly.type
_entity_poly.pdbx_seq_one_letter_code
_entity_poly.pdbx_strand_id
1 'polypeptide(L)'
;VMESERALVPESQLKIGELSIREFVRAIGQSDLYRSRFFDTCPRYRFIELNFKHFLGRAPDGLEEMRAHSTILDTRGYEAEINSYLDSDEYQNTFGENIVPYCRGYKTEPGRNMVGFTHIFALSRGNSSSDLKGSISGKAPVLNKYVIQEIPLPVIPPSGGSVGDGWSFQDTSGGARSRLGAGAGEEGKVYRIEVTGYRSLGKVNRVSKFRRSNQVYFVPFNKLSQEYQRIHREGGVIASITPI
;
A
#
# COMPACT_ATOMS: atom_id res chain seq x y z
N VAL A 1 19.52 13.47 -4.91
CA VAL A 1 20.98 13.62 -4.87
C VAL A 1 21.38 14.28 -6.18
N MET A 2 22.07 15.39 -6.07
CA MET A 2 22.64 16.06 -7.26
C MET A 2 23.92 15.35 -7.71
N GLU A 3 24.35 15.56 -8.96
CA GLU A 3 25.57 14.95 -9.49
C GLU A 3 26.79 15.28 -8.63
N SER A 4 26.86 16.52 -8.11
CA SER A 4 27.93 16.98 -7.21
C SER A 4 27.95 16.28 -5.83
N GLU A 5 26.87 15.62 -5.45
CA GLU A 5 26.70 14.93 -4.17
C GLU A 5 26.95 13.42 -4.26
N ARG A 6 27.29 12.93 -5.45
CA ARG A 6 27.57 11.50 -5.64
C ARG A 6 28.85 11.08 -4.98
N ALA A 7 28.84 9.88 -4.39
CA ALA A 7 30.01 9.27 -3.81
C ALA A 7 30.89 8.60 -4.87
N LEU A 8 31.56 9.42 -5.71
CA LEU A 8 32.30 8.96 -6.90
C LEU A 8 33.35 7.88 -6.61
N VAL A 9 34.07 7.99 -5.49
CA VAL A 9 35.10 7.03 -5.11
C VAL A 9 34.51 5.67 -4.77
N PRO A 10 33.56 5.54 -3.83
CA PRO A 10 32.90 4.27 -3.57
C PRO A 10 32.17 3.69 -4.78
N GLU A 11 31.54 4.52 -5.60
CA GLU A 11 30.89 4.06 -6.84
C GLU A 11 31.88 3.47 -7.84
N SER A 12 33.06 4.06 -7.98
CA SER A 12 34.13 3.56 -8.85
C SER A 12 34.64 2.22 -8.33
N GLN A 13 34.91 2.13 -7.03
CA GLN A 13 35.39 0.90 -6.38
C GLN A 13 34.38 -0.24 -6.47
N LEU A 14 33.08 0.07 -6.34
CA LEU A 14 32.04 -0.92 -6.54
C LEU A 14 32.00 -1.42 -8.00
N LYS A 15 32.14 -0.52 -8.99
CA LYS A 15 32.13 -0.87 -10.41
C LYS A 15 33.27 -1.78 -10.81
N ILE A 16 34.45 -1.62 -10.22
CA ILE A 16 35.63 -2.46 -10.50
C ILE A 16 35.67 -3.72 -9.61
N GLY A 17 34.70 -3.88 -8.70
CA GLY A 17 34.61 -5.04 -7.83
C GLY A 17 35.52 -5.05 -6.60
N GLU A 18 36.07 -3.90 -6.22
CA GLU A 18 36.88 -3.77 -5.00
C GLU A 18 36.03 -3.72 -3.72
N LEU A 19 34.81 -3.21 -3.81
CA LEU A 19 33.87 -3.16 -2.70
C LEU A 19 32.69 -4.14 -2.93
N SER A 20 32.29 -4.80 -1.84
CA SER A 20 30.97 -5.45 -1.80
C SER A 20 29.86 -4.41 -1.74
N ILE A 21 28.62 -4.81 -2.03
CA ILE A 21 27.46 -3.91 -1.88
C ILE A 21 27.33 -3.47 -0.42
N ARG A 22 27.56 -4.36 0.54
CA ARG A 22 27.55 -4.02 1.97
C ARG A 22 28.54 -2.91 2.31
N GLU A 23 29.78 -3.02 1.83
CA GLU A 23 30.81 -2.01 2.06
C GLU A 23 30.49 -0.70 1.33
N PHE A 24 29.89 -0.77 0.16
CA PHE A 24 29.40 0.41 -0.52
C PHE A 24 28.30 1.13 0.28
N VAL A 25 27.32 0.38 0.82
CA VAL A 25 26.28 0.93 1.71
C VAL A 25 26.87 1.54 2.96
N ARG A 26 27.91 0.91 3.53
CA ARG A 26 28.69 1.44 4.68
C ARG A 26 29.31 2.79 4.33
N ALA A 27 29.99 2.87 3.20
CA ALA A 27 30.64 4.10 2.76
C ALA A 27 29.61 5.23 2.54
N ILE A 28 28.45 4.92 1.99
CA ILE A 28 27.35 5.90 1.85
C ILE A 28 26.83 6.32 3.23
N GLY A 29 26.57 5.39 4.13
CA GLY A 29 26.06 5.67 5.47
C GLY A 29 27.02 6.50 6.33
N GLN A 30 28.33 6.36 6.14
CA GLN A 30 29.36 7.11 6.85
C GLN A 30 29.77 8.40 6.15
N SER A 31 29.20 8.71 4.97
CA SER A 31 29.53 9.92 4.22
C SER A 31 29.04 11.18 4.92
N ASP A 32 29.76 12.30 4.69
CA ASP A 32 29.35 13.62 5.18
C ASP A 32 27.97 14.04 4.66
N LEU A 33 27.61 13.57 3.46
CA LEU A 33 26.31 13.82 2.89
C LEU A 33 25.19 13.15 3.70
N TYR A 34 25.34 11.88 4.05
CA TYR A 34 24.35 11.16 4.85
C TYR A 34 24.26 11.76 6.26
N ARG A 35 25.39 12.07 6.86
CA ARG A 35 25.47 12.71 8.17
C ARG A 35 24.76 14.07 8.19
N SER A 36 25.08 14.96 7.26
CA SER A 36 24.49 16.30 7.21
C SER A 36 22.99 16.27 6.93
N ARG A 37 22.52 15.29 6.15
CA ARG A 37 21.09 15.18 5.81
C ARG A 37 20.25 14.57 6.92
N PHE A 38 20.74 13.53 7.58
CA PHE A 38 19.93 12.72 8.47
C PHE A 38 20.33 12.83 9.95
N PHE A 39 21.62 12.93 10.25
CA PHE A 39 22.09 13.03 11.63
C PHE A 39 22.00 14.47 12.16
N ASP A 40 22.58 15.43 11.46
CA ASP A 40 22.67 16.81 11.96
C ASP A 40 21.30 17.52 11.92
N THR A 41 20.38 17.10 11.05
CA THR A 41 19.08 17.73 10.87
C THR A 41 17.93 17.09 11.63
N CYS A 42 18.10 15.86 12.10
CA CYS A 42 17.02 15.10 12.73
C CYS A 42 17.25 14.92 14.24
N PRO A 43 16.18 14.85 15.04
CA PRO A 43 16.26 14.38 16.42
C PRO A 43 16.81 12.94 16.47
N ARG A 44 17.53 12.60 17.57
CA ARG A 44 18.19 11.31 17.76
C ARG A 44 17.33 10.09 17.39
N TYR A 45 16.16 9.97 17.97
CA TYR A 45 15.27 8.82 17.69
C TYR A 45 14.75 8.79 16.25
N ARG A 46 14.61 9.95 15.62
CA ARG A 46 14.26 10.01 14.19
C ARG A 46 15.44 9.54 13.33
N PHE A 47 16.65 9.89 13.67
CA PHE A 47 17.85 9.38 12.99
C PHE A 47 17.94 7.85 13.09
N ILE A 48 17.75 7.29 14.29
CA ILE A 48 17.73 5.84 14.51
C ILE A 48 16.64 5.18 13.66
N GLU A 49 15.44 5.73 13.70
CA GLU A 49 14.30 5.24 12.87
C GLU A 49 14.64 5.23 11.37
N LEU A 50 15.29 6.28 10.87
CA LEU A 50 15.72 6.35 9.48
C LEU A 50 16.79 5.32 9.15
N ASN A 51 17.72 5.06 10.07
CA ASN A 51 18.73 4.02 9.92
C ASN A 51 18.10 2.63 9.81
N PHE A 52 17.11 2.30 10.63
CA PHE A 52 16.34 1.06 10.49
C PHE A 52 15.67 0.95 9.13
N LYS A 53 15.09 2.06 8.63
CA LYS A 53 14.49 2.11 7.30
C LYS A 53 15.51 1.91 6.19
N HIS A 54 16.65 2.59 6.25
CA HIS A 54 17.62 2.63 5.16
C HIS A 54 18.51 1.37 5.13
N PHE A 55 18.92 0.86 6.29
CA PHE A 55 19.85 -0.27 6.37
C PHE A 55 19.15 -1.61 6.58
N LEU A 56 18.08 -1.66 7.38
CA LEU A 56 17.37 -2.91 7.66
C LEU A 56 16.05 -3.05 6.92
N GLY A 57 15.54 -1.97 6.30
CA GLY A 57 14.31 -1.99 5.51
C GLY A 57 13.03 -2.19 6.34
N ARG A 58 13.07 -1.96 7.64
CA ARG A 58 11.95 -2.10 8.56
C ARG A 58 11.86 -0.94 9.56
N ALA A 59 10.77 -0.87 10.30
CA ALA A 59 10.67 -0.02 11.47
C ALA A 59 11.38 -0.68 12.68
N PRO A 60 11.82 0.10 13.69
CA PRO A 60 12.23 -0.45 14.97
C PRO A 60 11.09 -1.25 15.63
N ASP A 61 11.41 -2.34 16.30
CA ASP A 61 10.41 -3.19 16.96
C ASP A 61 9.86 -2.58 18.27
N GLY A 62 10.59 -1.66 18.89
CA GLY A 62 10.16 -1.02 20.12
C GLY A 62 11.20 -0.11 20.74
N LEU A 63 10.91 0.35 21.96
CA LEU A 63 11.75 1.30 22.68
C LEU A 63 13.11 0.71 23.05
N GLU A 64 13.18 -0.57 23.39
CA GLU A 64 14.43 -1.22 23.82
C GLU A 64 15.46 -1.24 22.69
N GLU A 65 15.03 -1.55 21.49
CA GLU A 65 15.88 -1.54 20.31
C GLU A 65 16.39 -0.13 20.01
N MET A 66 15.52 0.87 20.08
CA MET A 66 15.89 2.29 19.90
C MET A 66 16.87 2.77 20.99
N ARG A 67 16.71 2.33 22.22
CA ARG A 67 17.63 2.65 23.34
C ARG A 67 19.00 2.01 23.15
N ALA A 68 19.06 0.76 22.72
CA ALA A 68 20.31 0.07 22.44
C ALA A 68 21.15 0.84 21.43
N HIS A 69 20.54 1.23 20.31
CA HIS A 69 21.21 2.05 19.28
C HIS A 69 21.55 3.46 19.78
N SER A 70 20.68 4.09 20.56
CA SER A 70 20.99 5.38 21.21
C SER A 70 22.22 5.29 22.13
N THR A 71 22.37 4.18 22.86
CA THR A 71 23.52 3.95 23.72
C THR A 71 24.79 3.75 22.91
N ILE A 72 24.74 3.02 21.78
CA ILE A 72 25.88 2.88 20.88
C ILE A 72 26.32 4.24 20.35
N LEU A 73 25.37 5.06 19.92
CA LEU A 73 25.63 6.41 19.43
C LEU A 73 26.31 7.29 20.49
N ASP A 74 25.90 7.21 21.77
CA ASP A 74 26.49 7.97 22.87
C ASP A 74 27.87 7.49 23.27
N THR A 75 28.09 6.17 23.25
CA THR A 75 29.33 5.59 23.77
C THR A 75 30.41 5.40 22.72
N ARG A 76 30.03 5.11 21.48
CA ARG A 76 30.94 4.74 20.40
C ARG A 76 30.91 5.70 19.21
N GLY A 77 29.92 6.59 19.16
CA GLY A 77 29.80 7.61 18.12
C GLY A 77 29.05 7.14 16.85
N TYR A 78 28.99 8.05 15.88
CA TYR A 78 28.22 7.93 14.66
C TYR A 78 28.58 6.72 13.78
N GLU A 79 29.88 6.54 13.50
CA GLU A 79 30.35 5.44 12.64
C GLU A 79 30.03 4.07 13.23
N ALA A 80 30.18 3.93 14.54
CA ALA A 80 29.87 2.70 15.25
C ALA A 80 28.36 2.40 15.23
N GLU A 81 27.54 3.43 15.29
CA GLU A 81 26.09 3.29 15.13
C GLU A 81 25.73 2.75 13.74
N ILE A 82 26.28 3.31 12.67
CA ILE A 82 26.05 2.80 11.30
C ILE A 82 26.55 1.36 11.17
N ASN A 83 27.75 1.06 11.71
CA ASN A 83 28.31 -0.29 11.67
C ASN A 83 27.43 -1.29 12.42
N SER A 84 26.78 -0.88 13.50
CA SER A 84 25.93 -1.78 14.29
C SER A 84 24.76 -2.37 13.50
N TYR A 85 24.22 -1.64 12.53
CA TYR A 85 23.20 -2.18 11.62
C TYR A 85 23.81 -3.12 10.59
N LEU A 86 24.90 -2.71 9.94
CA LEU A 86 25.50 -3.44 8.83
C LEU A 86 26.21 -4.72 9.29
N ASP A 87 26.76 -4.74 10.52
CA ASP A 87 27.42 -5.89 11.10
C ASP A 87 26.49 -6.80 11.91
N SER A 88 25.20 -6.47 11.94
CA SER A 88 24.21 -7.28 12.64
C SER A 88 23.96 -8.62 11.93
N ASP A 89 23.62 -9.65 12.71
CA ASP A 89 23.19 -10.95 12.18
C ASP A 89 21.95 -10.81 11.31
N GLU A 90 21.08 -9.84 11.64
CA GLU A 90 19.88 -9.53 10.85
C GLU A 90 20.23 -9.08 9.43
N TYR A 91 21.19 -8.15 9.31
CA TYR A 91 21.65 -7.68 8.00
C TYR A 91 22.29 -8.84 7.21
N GLN A 92 23.17 -9.59 7.85
CA GLN A 92 23.86 -10.71 7.22
C GLN A 92 22.90 -11.79 6.72
N ASN A 93 21.90 -12.15 7.51
CA ASN A 93 20.91 -13.17 7.15
C ASN A 93 19.91 -12.68 6.07
N THR A 94 19.68 -11.38 5.99
CA THR A 94 18.69 -10.81 5.08
C THR A 94 19.30 -10.37 3.76
N PHE A 95 20.40 -9.66 3.79
CA PHE A 95 21.01 -9.04 2.61
C PHE A 95 22.38 -9.64 2.27
N GLY A 96 23.10 -10.14 3.26
CA GLY A 96 24.47 -10.63 3.05
C GLY A 96 25.39 -9.53 2.51
N GLU A 97 26.33 -9.93 1.63
CA GLU A 97 27.35 -9.03 1.09
C GLU A 97 26.92 -8.33 -0.22
N ASN A 98 25.96 -8.92 -0.97
CA ASN A 98 25.73 -8.56 -2.37
C ASN A 98 24.33 -8.06 -2.67
N ILE A 99 23.46 -7.85 -1.66
CA ILE A 99 22.11 -7.37 -1.84
C ILE A 99 21.96 -5.95 -1.30
N VAL A 100 21.44 -5.04 -2.10
CA VAL A 100 21.08 -3.69 -1.67
C VAL A 100 19.91 -3.76 -0.68
N PRO A 101 19.97 -3.10 0.47
CA PRO A 101 18.85 -3.05 1.41
C PRO A 101 17.55 -2.58 0.76
N TYR A 102 16.48 -3.30 1.01
CA TYR A 102 15.14 -3.00 0.49
C TYR A 102 14.10 -3.05 1.60
N CYS A 103 12.96 -2.43 1.38
CA CYS A 103 11.88 -2.40 2.34
C CYS A 103 11.22 -3.78 2.45
N ARG A 104 11.29 -4.40 3.63
CA ARG A 104 10.87 -5.79 3.88
C ARG A 104 9.83 -5.98 4.99
N GLY A 105 9.48 -4.93 5.70
CA GLY A 105 8.58 -4.97 6.86
C GLY A 105 7.11 -5.30 6.56
N TYR A 106 6.80 -5.77 5.35
CA TYR A 106 5.43 -6.12 4.94
C TYR A 106 5.06 -7.59 5.20
N LYS A 107 5.97 -8.38 5.74
CA LYS A 107 5.70 -9.77 6.08
C LYS A 107 5.24 -9.89 7.53
N THR A 108 4.24 -10.73 7.74
CA THR A 108 3.84 -11.16 9.06
C THR A 108 4.63 -12.40 9.46
N GLU A 109 5.13 -12.43 10.68
CA GLU A 109 5.91 -13.56 11.20
C GLU A 109 5.19 -14.19 12.39
N PRO A 110 5.24 -15.53 12.55
CA PRO A 110 4.68 -16.19 13.71
C PRO A 110 5.36 -15.68 15.00
N GLY A 111 4.54 -15.40 16.03
CA GLY A 111 5.05 -14.93 17.32
C GLY A 111 5.41 -13.43 17.39
N ARG A 112 5.32 -12.69 16.31
CA ARG A 112 5.47 -11.22 16.30
C ARG A 112 4.11 -10.53 16.30
N ASN A 113 4.00 -9.43 17.05
CA ASN A 113 2.81 -8.62 16.99
C ASN A 113 2.73 -7.83 15.66
N MET A 114 1.51 -7.47 15.26
CA MET A 114 1.26 -6.77 13.98
C MET A 114 1.56 -5.26 14.03
N VAL A 115 2.02 -4.73 15.15
CA VAL A 115 2.27 -3.28 15.32
C VAL A 115 3.36 -2.82 14.35
N GLY A 116 4.48 -3.53 14.25
CA GLY A 116 5.56 -3.23 13.32
C GLY A 116 5.11 -3.23 11.86
N PHE A 117 4.16 -4.08 11.49
CA PHE A 117 3.57 -4.09 10.16
C PHE A 117 2.84 -2.77 9.85
N THR A 118 2.15 -2.17 10.81
CA THR A 118 1.51 -0.87 10.61
C THR A 118 2.54 0.26 10.52
N HIS A 119 3.63 0.17 11.26
CA HIS A 119 4.69 1.16 11.26
C HIS A 119 5.42 1.26 9.92
N ILE A 120 5.64 0.14 9.23
CA ILE A 120 6.31 0.14 7.92
C ILE A 120 5.51 0.91 6.86
N PHE A 121 4.19 0.89 6.91
CA PHE A 121 3.36 1.70 6.01
C PHE A 121 3.56 3.20 6.25
N ALA A 122 3.67 3.62 7.51
CA ALA A 122 3.97 5.02 7.84
C ALA A 122 5.35 5.45 7.36
N LEU A 123 6.36 4.56 7.46
CA LEU A 123 7.71 4.80 6.93
C LEU A 123 7.77 4.85 5.40
N SER A 124 6.92 4.10 4.71
CA SER A 124 6.96 4.00 3.25
C SER A 124 6.10 5.06 2.57
N ARG A 125 4.92 5.37 3.10
CA ARG A 125 3.93 6.24 2.44
C ARG A 125 3.16 7.18 3.36
N GLY A 126 3.35 7.11 4.66
CA GLY A 126 2.67 7.95 5.65
C GLY A 126 3.42 9.22 6.00
N ASN A 127 3.07 9.82 7.11
CA ASN A 127 3.68 11.06 7.62
C ASN A 127 5.19 10.92 7.88
N SER A 128 5.66 9.72 8.16
CA SER A 128 7.07 9.41 8.39
C SER A 128 7.81 8.93 7.14
N SER A 129 7.20 8.97 5.96
CA SER A 129 7.82 8.52 4.72
C SER A 129 8.91 9.46 4.21
N SER A 130 8.83 10.75 4.55
CA SER A 130 9.85 11.73 4.17
C SER A 130 11.13 11.50 4.97
N ASP A 131 12.26 11.40 4.27
CA ASP A 131 13.58 11.30 4.89
C ASP A 131 14.10 12.68 5.35
N LEU A 132 13.45 13.76 4.94
CA LEU A 132 13.79 15.12 5.34
C LEU A 132 13.11 15.48 6.66
N LYS A 133 13.69 16.47 7.34
CA LYS A 133 13.08 17.08 8.53
C LYS A 133 11.77 17.74 8.16
N GLY A 134 10.69 17.21 8.66
CA GLY A 134 9.34 17.61 8.28
C GLY A 134 8.90 16.93 6.99
N SER A 135 7.63 16.57 6.90
CA SER A 135 7.06 16.02 5.69
C SER A 135 6.83 17.12 4.65
N ILE A 136 6.76 16.74 3.37
CA ILE A 136 6.35 17.64 2.27
C ILE A 136 5.00 18.32 2.57
N SER A 137 4.16 17.68 3.37
CA SER A 137 2.87 18.23 3.86
C SER A 137 3.00 19.12 5.10
N GLY A 138 4.20 19.44 5.59
CA GLY A 138 4.44 20.25 6.79
C GLY A 138 4.16 19.53 8.12
N LYS A 139 3.74 18.27 8.09
CA LYS A 139 3.49 17.48 9.31
C LYS A 139 4.79 16.86 9.81
N ALA A 140 5.08 17.00 11.09
CA ALA A 140 6.25 16.38 11.71
C ALA A 140 6.13 14.85 11.64
N PRO A 141 7.25 14.13 11.38
CA PRO A 141 7.26 12.68 11.45
C PRO A 141 7.03 12.24 12.91
N VAL A 142 5.99 11.47 13.13
CA VAL A 142 5.55 11.08 14.49
C VAL A 142 5.72 9.59 14.78
N LEU A 143 6.31 8.82 13.88
CA LEU A 143 6.42 7.37 14.03
C LEU A 143 7.13 6.97 15.32
N ASN A 144 8.19 7.70 15.71
CA ASN A 144 8.95 7.42 16.94
C ASN A 144 8.07 7.32 18.20
N LYS A 145 7.03 8.15 18.31
CA LYS A 145 6.09 8.09 19.44
C LYS A 145 5.30 6.78 19.45
N TYR A 146 4.86 6.34 18.30
CA TYR A 146 4.08 5.10 18.15
C TYR A 146 4.94 3.87 18.38
N VAL A 147 6.21 3.90 17.93
CA VAL A 147 7.19 2.84 18.22
C VAL A 147 7.47 2.75 19.72
N ILE A 148 7.72 3.88 20.38
CA ILE A 148 7.99 3.95 21.83
C ILE A 148 6.82 3.44 22.66
N GLN A 149 5.59 3.75 22.23
CA GLN A 149 4.36 3.37 22.92
C GLN A 149 3.79 2.02 22.45
N GLU A 150 4.40 1.42 21.42
CA GLU A 150 3.92 0.18 20.79
C GLU A 150 2.45 0.26 20.32
N ILE A 151 2.04 1.44 19.86
CA ILE A 151 0.68 1.69 19.40
C ILE A 151 0.61 1.46 17.88
N PRO A 152 -0.38 0.70 17.39
CA PRO A 152 -0.59 0.53 15.96
C PRO A 152 -0.99 1.84 15.30
N LEU A 153 -0.47 2.10 14.10
CA LEU A 153 -0.86 3.22 13.28
C LEU A 153 -2.02 2.84 12.34
N PRO A 154 -2.99 3.74 12.16
CA PRO A 154 -3.99 3.54 11.12
C PRO A 154 -3.29 3.51 9.76
N VAL A 155 -3.46 2.43 9.03
CA VAL A 155 -2.97 2.29 7.66
C VAL A 155 -3.94 3.01 6.74
N ILE A 156 -3.51 4.13 6.19
CA ILE A 156 -4.26 4.88 5.19
C ILE A 156 -3.73 4.47 3.82
N PRO A 157 -4.48 3.66 3.05
CA PRO A 157 -4.05 3.28 1.72
C PRO A 157 -3.97 4.51 0.80
N PRO A 158 -3.11 4.50 -0.23
CA PRO A 158 -2.97 5.64 -1.13
C PRO A 158 -4.28 5.91 -1.85
N SER A 159 -4.75 7.16 -1.83
CA SER A 159 -5.93 7.55 -2.58
C SER A 159 -5.61 7.78 -4.05
N GLY A 160 -6.48 7.32 -4.90
CA GLY A 160 -6.53 7.76 -6.29
C GLY A 160 -7.30 9.08 -6.49
N GLY A 161 -7.66 9.80 -5.44
CA GLY A 161 -8.51 10.99 -5.49
C GLY A 161 -7.75 12.31 -5.29
N SER A 162 -8.33 13.39 -5.78
CA SER A 162 -7.77 14.74 -5.81
C SER A 162 -7.62 15.42 -4.45
N VAL A 163 -8.05 14.83 -3.37
CA VAL A 163 -8.11 15.48 -2.04
C VAL A 163 -7.01 15.03 -1.08
N GLY A 164 -6.11 14.14 -1.45
CA GLY A 164 -4.91 13.80 -0.66
C GLY A 164 -5.13 13.06 0.66
N ASP A 165 -6.33 12.71 1.03
CA ASP A 165 -6.68 12.12 2.33
C ASP A 165 -6.61 10.58 2.37
N GLY A 166 -5.87 9.96 1.46
CA GLY A 166 -5.81 8.51 1.42
C GLY A 166 -7.01 7.90 0.69
N TRP A 167 -6.92 6.61 0.44
CA TRP A 167 -7.98 5.89 -0.26
C TRP A 167 -9.18 5.74 0.67
N SER A 168 -10.24 6.49 0.40
CA SER A 168 -11.53 6.19 0.97
C SER A 168 -12.15 5.05 0.18
N PHE A 169 -12.63 4.01 0.87
CA PHE A 169 -13.61 3.13 0.25
C PHE A 169 -14.77 4.02 -0.18
N GLN A 170 -15.04 4.07 -1.46
CA GLN A 170 -16.29 4.69 -1.90
C GLN A 170 -17.42 3.96 -1.21
N ASP A 171 -18.28 4.74 -0.59
CA ASP A 171 -19.44 4.21 0.07
C ASP A 171 -20.19 3.33 -0.93
N THR A 172 -20.41 2.08 -0.58
CA THR A 172 -21.08 1.09 -1.42
C THR A 172 -22.55 1.47 -1.72
N SER A 173 -23.06 2.48 -1.04
CA SER A 173 -24.35 3.10 -1.36
C SER A 173 -24.37 3.81 -2.71
N GLY A 174 -23.21 4.12 -3.28
CA GLY A 174 -23.04 4.75 -4.59
C GLY A 174 -22.60 3.84 -5.73
N GLY A 175 -22.71 2.52 -5.57
CA GLY A 175 -22.43 1.57 -6.64
C GLY A 175 -21.03 0.93 -6.58
N ALA A 176 -21.01 -0.36 -6.32
CA ALA A 176 -19.81 -1.17 -6.42
C ALA A 176 -19.26 -1.09 -7.85
N ARG A 177 -18.16 -0.39 -8.03
CA ARG A 177 -17.42 -0.43 -9.29
C ARG A 177 -16.93 -1.86 -9.49
N SER A 178 -17.51 -2.57 -10.44
CA SER A 178 -16.97 -3.86 -10.82
C SER A 178 -15.51 -3.67 -11.28
N ARG A 179 -14.62 -4.54 -10.86
CA ARG A 179 -13.20 -4.51 -11.27
C ARG A 179 -13.00 -4.58 -12.79
N LEU A 180 -14.00 -4.98 -13.53
CA LEU A 180 -14.02 -5.14 -14.99
C LEU A 180 -14.55 -3.92 -15.74
N GLY A 181 -14.96 -2.87 -15.06
CA GLY A 181 -15.52 -1.68 -15.68
C GLY A 181 -15.13 -0.41 -14.97
N ALA A 182 -13.83 -0.11 -14.95
CA ALA A 182 -13.36 1.17 -14.45
C ALA A 182 -14.13 2.30 -15.17
N GLY A 183 -15.06 2.94 -14.47
CA GLY A 183 -15.78 4.10 -14.97
C GLY A 183 -17.29 3.92 -15.23
N ALA A 184 -17.83 2.71 -15.16
CA ALA A 184 -19.28 2.54 -15.23
C ALA A 184 -19.86 2.49 -13.82
N GLY A 185 -20.36 3.61 -13.33
CA GLY A 185 -21.28 3.62 -12.19
C GLY A 185 -22.50 2.79 -12.51
N GLU A 186 -23.15 2.20 -11.49
CA GLU A 186 -24.39 1.45 -11.66
C GLU A 186 -25.48 2.25 -12.40
N GLU A 187 -25.45 3.55 -12.27
CA GLU A 187 -26.43 4.47 -12.86
C GLU A 187 -26.34 4.60 -14.40
N GLY A 188 -25.23 4.14 -15.01
CA GLY A 188 -25.02 4.26 -16.45
C GLY A 188 -25.21 2.99 -17.27
N LYS A 189 -25.32 1.81 -16.64
CA LYS A 189 -25.49 0.55 -17.38
C LYS A 189 -26.94 0.17 -17.51
N VAL A 190 -27.43 0.18 -18.76
CA VAL A 190 -28.75 -0.31 -19.12
C VAL A 190 -28.61 -1.66 -19.82
N TYR A 191 -29.43 -2.60 -19.39
CA TYR A 191 -29.47 -3.94 -19.98
C TYR A 191 -30.77 -4.09 -20.79
N ARG A 192 -30.62 -4.67 -21.94
CA ARG A 192 -31.74 -5.09 -22.78
C ARG A 192 -32.06 -6.54 -22.47
N ILE A 193 -33.27 -6.78 -21.92
CA ILE A 193 -33.77 -8.12 -21.62
C ILE A 193 -34.78 -8.49 -22.70
N GLU A 194 -34.52 -9.55 -23.43
CA GLU A 194 -35.48 -10.10 -24.40
C GLU A 194 -36.22 -11.25 -23.73
N VAL A 195 -37.52 -11.12 -23.66
CA VAL A 195 -38.42 -12.12 -23.06
C VAL A 195 -39.23 -12.77 -24.14
N THR A 196 -39.20 -14.08 -24.20
CA THR A 196 -39.99 -14.90 -25.10
C THR A 196 -41.01 -15.70 -24.30
N GLY A 197 -42.24 -15.81 -24.81
CA GLY A 197 -43.24 -16.71 -24.26
C GLY A 197 -43.87 -16.25 -22.94
N TYR A 198 -44.39 -15.04 -22.92
CA TYR A 198 -45.24 -14.56 -21.83
C TYR A 198 -46.47 -15.47 -21.69
N ARG A 199 -46.53 -16.28 -20.64
CA ARG A 199 -47.74 -16.99 -20.26
C ARG A 199 -48.43 -16.15 -19.20
N SER A 200 -49.51 -15.46 -19.61
CA SER A 200 -50.41 -14.87 -18.64
C SER A 200 -50.97 -15.97 -17.74
N LEU A 201 -50.68 -15.92 -16.45
CA LEU A 201 -51.19 -16.80 -15.40
C LEU A 201 -52.68 -16.51 -15.10
N GLY A 202 -53.37 -15.64 -15.85
CA GLY A 202 -54.77 -15.29 -15.70
C GLY A 202 -55.65 -16.11 -16.62
N LYS A 203 -56.44 -17.00 -16.06
CA LYS A 203 -57.76 -17.56 -16.46
C LYS A 203 -58.15 -17.66 -17.95
N VAL A 204 -57.24 -17.63 -18.92
CA VAL A 204 -57.63 -17.73 -20.33
C VAL A 204 -57.01 -18.97 -20.95
N ASN A 205 -57.75 -20.08 -20.87
CA ASN A 205 -57.48 -21.35 -21.57
C ASN A 205 -57.55 -21.23 -23.12
N ARG A 206 -57.51 -20.04 -23.69
CA ARG A 206 -57.74 -19.81 -25.13
C ARG A 206 -56.66 -19.03 -25.86
N VAL A 207 -55.46 -18.88 -25.30
CA VAL A 207 -54.35 -18.26 -26.05
C VAL A 207 -53.67 -19.34 -26.86
N SER A 208 -53.75 -19.22 -28.18
CA SER A 208 -53.05 -20.08 -29.13
C SER A 208 -51.59 -20.25 -28.74
N LYS A 209 -51.07 -21.50 -28.71
CA LYS A 209 -49.65 -21.83 -28.48
C LYS A 209 -48.70 -21.08 -29.41
N PHE A 210 -49.16 -20.44 -30.46
CA PHE A 210 -48.37 -19.72 -31.47
C PHE A 210 -48.27 -18.21 -31.25
N ARG A 211 -48.94 -17.62 -30.28
CA ARG A 211 -48.76 -16.21 -29.91
C ARG A 211 -47.69 -16.08 -28.80
N ARG A 212 -46.46 -16.20 -29.22
CA ARG A 212 -45.32 -15.79 -28.40
C ARG A 212 -45.05 -14.31 -28.69
N SER A 213 -45.45 -13.43 -27.80
CA SER A 213 -45.05 -12.03 -27.89
C SER A 213 -43.62 -11.91 -27.34
N ASN A 214 -42.70 -11.52 -28.21
CA ASN A 214 -41.39 -11.11 -27.76
C ASN A 214 -41.51 -9.71 -27.21
N GLN A 215 -41.14 -9.54 -25.94
CA GLN A 215 -41.10 -8.23 -25.31
C GLN A 215 -39.64 -7.90 -24.97
N VAL A 216 -39.29 -6.63 -25.10
CA VAL A 216 -37.97 -6.13 -24.80
C VAL A 216 -38.09 -5.12 -23.66
N TYR A 217 -37.32 -5.34 -22.59
CA TYR A 217 -37.24 -4.43 -21.45
C TYR A 217 -35.87 -3.79 -21.40
N PHE A 218 -35.84 -2.49 -21.15
CA PHE A 218 -34.60 -1.76 -20.86
C PHE A 218 -34.55 -1.50 -19.37
N VAL A 219 -33.60 -2.13 -18.70
CA VAL A 219 -33.55 -2.14 -17.25
C VAL A 219 -32.16 -1.67 -16.78
N PRO A 220 -32.07 -0.67 -15.89
CA PRO A 220 -30.83 -0.30 -15.31
C PRO A 220 -30.31 -1.42 -14.40
N PHE A 221 -29.01 -1.52 -14.29
CA PHE A 221 -28.32 -2.61 -13.56
C PHE A 221 -28.85 -2.83 -12.13
N ASN A 222 -29.11 -1.74 -11.41
CA ASN A 222 -29.62 -1.79 -10.03
C ASN A 222 -30.99 -2.46 -9.89
N LYS A 223 -31.80 -2.46 -10.95
CA LYS A 223 -33.14 -3.08 -10.99
C LYS A 223 -33.19 -4.41 -11.74
N LEU A 224 -32.06 -4.85 -12.28
CA LEU A 224 -31.98 -6.06 -13.10
C LEU A 224 -32.48 -7.31 -12.36
N SER A 225 -32.12 -7.51 -11.13
CA SER A 225 -32.53 -8.66 -10.32
C SER A 225 -34.01 -8.64 -10.00
N GLN A 226 -34.58 -7.47 -9.72
CA GLN A 226 -36.02 -7.32 -9.44
C GLN A 226 -36.85 -7.61 -10.68
N GLU A 227 -36.46 -7.06 -11.83
CA GLU A 227 -37.16 -7.30 -13.11
C GLU A 227 -37.02 -8.75 -13.58
N TYR A 228 -35.84 -9.37 -13.37
CA TYR A 228 -35.61 -10.78 -13.63
C TYR A 228 -36.62 -11.66 -12.85
N GLN A 229 -36.76 -11.40 -11.54
CA GLN A 229 -37.70 -12.13 -10.68
C GLN A 229 -39.14 -11.85 -11.04
N ARG A 230 -39.48 -10.61 -11.48
CA ARG A 230 -40.83 -10.24 -11.93
C ARG A 230 -41.21 -11.03 -13.18
N ILE A 231 -40.33 -11.03 -14.19
CA ILE A 231 -40.55 -11.73 -15.46
C ILE A 231 -40.79 -13.22 -15.21
N HIS A 232 -39.99 -13.85 -14.36
CA HIS A 232 -40.18 -15.27 -14.03
C HIS A 232 -41.48 -15.54 -13.26
N ARG A 233 -41.87 -14.68 -12.34
CA ARG A 233 -43.17 -14.80 -11.64
C ARG A 233 -44.38 -14.64 -12.59
N GLU A 234 -44.23 -13.82 -13.58
CA GLU A 234 -45.26 -13.61 -14.61
C GLU A 234 -45.22 -14.69 -15.72
N GLY A 235 -44.35 -15.68 -15.61
CA GLY A 235 -44.24 -16.81 -16.51
C GLY A 235 -43.54 -16.51 -17.84
N GLY A 236 -42.81 -15.41 -17.91
CA GLY A 236 -41.94 -15.07 -19.04
C GLY A 236 -40.66 -15.92 -19.05
N VAL A 237 -40.19 -16.25 -20.23
CA VAL A 237 -38.89 -16.92 -20.44
C VAL A 237 -37.92 -15.90 -21.00
N ILE A 238 -36.83 -15.66 -20.28
CA ILE A 238 -35.79 -14.74 -20.71
C ILE A 238 -34.92 -15.44 -21.76
N ALA A 239 -34.83 -14.85 -22.96
CA ALA A 239 -34.06 -15.36 -24.08
C ALA A 239 -32.64 -14.82 -24.07
N SER A 240 -32.46 -13.53 -23.80
CA SER A 240 -31.14 -12.89 -23.74
C SER A 240 -31.13 -11.69 -22.80
N ILE A 241 -29.95 -11.41 -22.22
CA ILE A 241 -29.68 -10.18 -21.45
C ILE A 241 -28.40 -9.60 -22.03
N THR A 242 -28.51 -8.47 -22.70
CA THR A 242 -27.36 -7.80 -23.34
C THR A 242 -27.16 -6.41 -22.77
N PRO A 243 -25.93 -6.00 -22.43
CA PRO A 243 -25.63 -4.61 -22.07
C PRO A 243 -25.75 -3.72 -23.30
N ILE A 244 -26.23 -2.49 -23.11
CA ILE A 244 -26.33 -1.45 -24.15
C ILE A 244 -25.22 -0.44 -23.95
#